data_545955faa999adabac782f25c0b693fc
#
_entry.id   545955faa999adabac782f25c0b693fc
#
_cell.length_a   1.000
_cell.length_b   1.000
_cell.length_c   1.000
_cell.angle_alpha   90.00
_cell.angle_beta   90.00
_cell.angle_gamma   90.00
#
_symmetry.space_group_name_H-M   'P 1'
#
loop_
_entity.id
_entity.type
_entity.pdbx_description
1 polymer ?
#
loop_
_entity_poly.entity_id
_entity_poly.type
_entity_poly.pdbx_seq_one_letter_code
_entity_poly.pdbx_strand_id
1 'polypeptide(L)'
;MKKDGLVDAVMKAAGIETKKQAQLVVDTMFDTIVKTLSRGEEVGITGFGTFRVAKRAARMGVNPKTGEKIQIKASTKPKFRAGKVLKEAVL
;
A
#
# COMPACT_ATOMS: atom_id res chain seq x y z
N MET A 1 8.19 -9.51 10.78
CA MET A 1 7.76 -10.36 9.65
C MET A 1 8.03 -9.66 8.35
N LYS A 2 8.62 -10.37 7.41
CA LYS A 2 8.83 -9.88 6.05
C LYS A 2 7.96 -10.69 5.08
N LYS A 3 8.10 -10.41 3.78
CA LYS A 3 7.34 -11.11 2.75
C LYS A 3 7.47 -12.63 2.83
N ASP A 4 8.66 -13.15 3.14
CA ASP A 4 8.88 -14.59 3.32
C ASP A 4 7.99 -15.18 4.42
N GLY A 5 7.79 -14.46 5.51
CA GLY A 5 6.91 -14.89 6.58
C GLY A 5 5.45 -14.96 6.12
N LEU A 6 5.02 -14.03 5.28
CA LEU A 6 3.68 -14.06 4.68
C LEU A 6 3.53 -15.24 3.73
N VAL A 7 4.55 -15.52 2.93
CA VAL A 7 4.57 -16.66 2.00
C VAL A 7 4.42 -17.97 2.77
N ASP A 8 5.17 -18.14 3.84
CA ASP A 8 5.10 -19.34 4.67
C ASP A 8 3.72 -19.51 5.33
N ALA A 9 3.15 -18.42 5.82
CA ALA A 9 1.81 -18.43 6.42
C ALA A 9 0.73 -18.81 5.39
N VAL A 10 0.79 -18.27 4.20
CA VAL A 10 -0.15 -18.58 3.11
C VAL A 10 0.00 -20.02 2.68
N MET A 11 1.23 -20.50 2.52
CA MET A 11 1.52 -21.87 2.15
C MET A 11 0.89 -22.85 3.14
N LYS A 12 1.07 -22.61 4.42
CA LYS A 12 0.55 -23.47 5.49
C LYS A 12 -0.97 -23.41 5.59
N ALA A 13 -1.54 -22.20 5.58
CA ALA A 13 -2.98 -22.02 5.75
C ALA A 13 -3.80 -22.51 4.55
N ALA A 14 -3.28 -22.32 3.33
CA ALA A 14 -3.96 -22.69 2.09
C ALA A 14 -3.64 -24.11 1.62
N GLY A 15 -2.77 -24.84 2.33
CA GLY A 15 -2.38 -26.19 1.94
C GLY A 15 -1.61 -26.24 0.62
N ILE A 16 -0.83 -25.20 0.32
CA ILE A 16 -0.03 -25.14 -0.90
C ILE A 16 1.23 -25.96 -0.73
N GLU A 17 1.48 -26.89 -1.66
CA GLU A 17 2.57 -27.84 -1.54
C GLU A 17 3.96 -27.27 -1.69
N THR A 18 4.13 -26.26 -2.55
CA THR A 18 5.44 -25.68 -2.83
C THR A 18 5.52 -24.22 -2.42
N LYS A 19 6.68 -23.82 -1.90
CA LYS A 19 6.96 -22.44 -1.54
C LYS A 19 6.89 -21.52 -2.77
N LYS A 20 7.29 -22.02 -3.93
CA LYS A 20 7.24 -21.27 -5.19
C LYS A 20 5.81 -20.86 -5.56
N GLN A 21 4.86 -21.78 -5.41
CA GLN A 21 3.44 -21.48 -5.66
C GLN A 21 2.89 -20.48 -4.66
N ALA A 22 3.22 -20.63 -3.37
CA ALA A 22 2.80 -19.70 -2.33
C ALA A 22 3.38 -18.30 -2.57
N GLN A 23 4.63 -18.22 -3.01
CA GLN A 23 5.26 -16.95 -3.35
C GLN A 23 4.56 -16.28 -4.53
N LEU A 24 4.18 -17.05 -5.54
CA LEU A 24 3.43 -16.53 -6.68
C LEU A 24 2.08 -15.94 -6.26
N VAL A 25 1.38 -16.62 -5.34
CA VAL A 25 0.11 -16.12 -4.80
C VAL A 25 0.29 -14.77 -4.11
N VAL A 26 1.27 -14.68 -3.20
CA VAL A 26 1.55 -13.45 -2.46
C VAL A 26 1.98 -12.33 -3.40
N ASP A 27 2.90 -12.62 -4.32
CA ASP A 27 3.39 -11.63 -5.28
C ASP A 27 2.26 -11.12 -6.19
N THR A 28 1.38 -12.00 -6.65
CA THR A 28 0.24 -11.64 -7.48
C THR A 28 -0.71 -10.70 -6.74
N MET A 29 -0.95 -10.96 -5.45
CA MET A 29 -1.79 -10.09 -4.62
C MET A 29 -1.24 -8.67 -4.57
N PHE A 30 0.03 -8.52 -4.23
CA PHE A 30 0.66 -7.21 -4.11
C PHE A 30 0.81 -6.52 -5.46
N ASP A 31 1.16 -7.24 -6.52
CA ASP A 31 1.23 -6.69 -7.87
C ASP A 31 -0.12 -6.17 -8.33
N THR A 32 -1.19 -6.87 -8.02
CA THR A 32 -2.56 -6.44 -8.35
C THR A 32 -2.91 -5.15 -7.64
N ILE A 33 -2.54 -5.04 -6.35
CA ILE A 33 -2.73 -3.82 -5.57
C ILE A 33 -1.96 -2.65 -6.20
N VAL A 34 -0.69 -2.87 -6.51
CA VAL A 34 0.17 -1.84 -7.13
C VAL A 34 -0.39 -1.37 -8.47
N LYS A 35 -0.79 -2.30 -9.33
CA LYS A 35 -1.34 -1.98 -10.65
C LYS A 35 -2.65 -1.21 -10.54
N THR A 36 -3.51 -1.60 -9.62
CA THR A 36 -4.79 -0.92 -9.40
C THR A 36 -4.58 0.51 -8.91
N LEU A 37 -3.68 0.69 -7.95
CA LEU A 37 -3.32 2.02 -7.45
C LEU A 37 -2.65 2.88 -8.51
N SER A 38 -1.86 2.29 -9.40
CA SER A 38 -1.21 3.03 -10.48
C SER A 38 -2.21 3.62 -11.47
N ARG A 39 -3.41 3.04 -11.56
CA ARG A 39 -4.50 3.59 -12.35
C ARG A 39 -5.33 4.62 -11.59
N GLY A 40 -4.98 4.91 -10.34
CA GLY A 40 -5.72 5.86 -9.49
C GLY A 40 -6.95 5.27 -8.82
N GLU A 41 -7.14 3.95 -8.88
CA GLU A 41 -8.27 3.27 -8.27
C GLU A 41 -7.96 2.81 -6.84
N GLU A 42 -8.97 2.81 -5.97
CA GLU A 42 -8.83 2.32 -4.61
C GLU A 42 -8.83 0.79 -4.56
N VAL A 43 -8.17 0.23 -3.56
CA VAL A 43 -8.24 -1.19 -3.23
C VAL A 43 -8.75 -1.33 -1.81
N GLY A 44 -10.01 -1.75 -1.67
CA GLY A 44 -10.63 -1.99 -0.37
C GLY A 44 -10.59 -3.46 -0.02
N ILE A 45 -10.02 -3.78 1.16
CA ILE A 45 -9.95 -5.14 1.66
C ILE A 45 -10.75 -5.20 2.96
N THR A 46 -11.91 -5.85 2.89
CA THR A 46 -12.81 -5.98 4.04
C THR A 46 -12.11 -6.67 5.20
N GLY A 47 -12.21 -6.08 6.38
CA GLY A 47 -11.57 -6.60 7.59
C GLY A 47 -10.11 -6.23 7.73
N PHE A 48 -9.54 -5.50 6.78
CA PHE A 48 -8.14 -5.07 6.83
C PHE A 48 -8.00 -3.56 6.69
N GLY A 49 -8.34 -3.01 5.53
CA GLY A 49 -8.24 -1.58 5.29
C GLY A 49 -8.38 -1.24 3.82
N THR A 50 -8.14 0.03 3.51
CA THR A 50 -8.26 0.55 2.15
C THR A 50 -6.97 1.23 1.72
N PHE A 51 -6.45 0.82 0.58
CA PHE A 51 -5.35 1.51 -0.10
C PHE A 51 -5.92 2.52 -1.08
N ARG A 52 -5.38 3.71 -1.08
CA ARG A 52 -5.81 4.76 -2.00
C ARG A 52 -4.64 5.61 -2.45
N VAL A 53 -4.87 6.40 -3.48
CA VAL A 53 -3.89 7.33 -4.00
C VAL A 53 -4.31 8.75 -3.64
N ALA A 54 -3.41 9.50 -3.04
CA ALA A 54 -3.62 10.91 -2.75
C ALA A 54 -2.83 11.74 -3.76
N LYS A 55 -3.53 12.62 -4.47
CA LYS A 55 -2.92 13.54 -5.44
C LYS A 55 -2.83 14.92 -4.83
N ARG A 56 -1.66 15.53 -4.91
CA ARG A 56 -1.46 16.92 -4.55
C ARG A 56 -1.13 17.71 -5.79
N ALA A 57 -1.90 18.78 -6.03
CA ALA A 57 -1.62 19.71 -7.13
C ALA A 57 -0.31 20.45 -6.90
N ALA A 58 0.34 20.88 -7.98
CA ALA A 58 1.49 21.77 -7.90
C ALA A 58 1.08 23.06 -7.17
N ARG A 59 1.97 23.58 -6.33
CA ARG A 59 1.71 24.80 -5.57
C ARG A 59 3.00 25.58 -5.35
N MET A 60 2.86 26.86 -5.00
CA MET A 60 3.98 27.69 -4.56
C MET A 60 4.16 27.52 -3.06
N GLY A 61 5.39 27.30 -2.66
CA GLY A 61 5.79 27.25 -1.27
C GLY A 61 6.88 28.26 -0.97
N VAL A 62 7.28 28.34 0.30
CA VAL A 62 8.36 29.24 0.74
C VAL A 62 9.43 28.41 1.42
N ASN A 63 10.69 28.61 1.03
CA ASN A 63 11.81 27.98 1.72
C ASN A 63 11.98 28.64 3.10
N PRO A 64 11.81 27.89 4.21
CA PRO A 64 11.88 28.46 5.56
C PRO A 64 13.26 28.99 5.94
N LYS A 65 14.34 28.57 5.23
CA LYS A 65 15.70 29.03 5.52
C LYS A 65 16.05 30.34 4.81
N THR A 66 15.54 30.53 3.60
CA THR A 66 15.91 31.67 2.76
C THR A 66 14.76 32.64 2.50
N GLY A 67 13.52 32.22 2.76
CA GLY A 67 12.34 33.00 2.42
C GLY A 67 12.01 33.04 0.94
N GLU A 68 12.77 32.32 0.10
CA GLU A 68 12.53 32.27 -1.34
C GLU A 68 11.28 31.47 -1.67
N LYS A 69 10.56 31.93 -2.69
CA LYS A 69 9.44 31.19 -3.23
C LYS A 69 9.95 30.02 -4.06
N ILE A 70 9.45 28.83 -3.77
CA ILE A 70 9.79 27.61 -4.51
C ILE A 70 8.53 27.00 -5.09
N GLN A 71 8.66 26.37 -6.26
CA GLN A 71 7.58 25.65 -6.87
C GLN A 71 7.59 24.21 -6.38
N ILE A 72 6.51 23.81 -5.72
CA ILE A 72 6.32 22.42 -5.28
C ILE A 72 5.56 21.71 -6.39
N LYS A 73 6.20 20.69 -6.97
CA LYS A 73 5.60 19.93 -8.06
C LYS A 73 4.41 19.11 -7.59
N ALA A 74 3.46 18.87 -8.49
CA ALA A 74 2.39 17.91 -8.25
C ALA A 74 2.97 16.55 -7.86
N SER A 75 2.38 15.91 -6.88
CA SER A 75 2.81 14.59 -6.41
C SER A 75 1.63 13.67 -6.20
N THR A 76 1.90 12.36 -6.37
CA THR A 76 0.91 11.31 -6.13
C THR A 76 1.53 10.33 -5.14
N LYS A 77 0.85 10.07 -4.04
CA LYS A 77 1.35 9.19 -2.99
C LYS A 77 0.33 8.12 -2.65
N PRO A 78 0.77 6.88 -2.43
CA PRO A 78 -0.11 5.86 -1.90
C PRO A 78 -0.40 6.14 -0.43
N LYS A 79 -1.64 5.88 -0.01
CA LYS A 79 -2.05 5.98 1.40
C LYS A 79 -2.81 4.73 1.79
N PHE A 80 -2.68 4.36 3.04
CA PHE A 80 -3.40 3.24 3.62
C PHE A 80 -4.24 3.73 4.80
N ARG A 81 -5.52 3.35 4.80
CA ARG A 81 -6.42 3.59 5.92
C ARG A 81 -6.79 2.26 6.55
N ALA A 82 -6.38 2.06 7.81
CA ALA A 82 -6.71 0.85 8.53
C ALA A 82 -8.22 0.74 8.74
N GLY A 83 -8.76 -0.46 8.53
CA GLY A 83 -10.15 -0.74 8.81
C GLY A 83 -10.40 -0.92 10.31
N LYS A 84 -11.67 -0.92 10.70
CA LYS A 84 -12.07 -1.05 12.11
C LYS A 84 -11.52 -2.32 12.75
N VAL A 85 -11.63 -3.45 12.03
CA VAL A 85 -11.17 -4.76 12.53
C VAL A 85 -9.67 -4.74 12.80
N LEU A 86 -8.88 -4.17 11.88
CA LEU A 86 -7.44 -4.06 12.04
C LEU A 86 -7.08 -3.16 13.23
N LYS A 87 -7.73 -2.02 13.36
CA LYS A 87 -7.50 -1.10 14.49
C LYS A 87 -7.78 -1.77 15.82
N GLU A 88 -8.88 -2.51 15.92
CA GLU A 88 -9.25 -3.22 17.14
C GLU A 88 -8.28 -4.36 17.48
N ALA A 89 -7.75 -5.03 16.46
CA ALA A 89 -6.83 -6.15 16.66
C ALA A 89 -5.49 -5.72 17.24
N VAL A 90 -5.08 -4.49 17.05
CA VAL A 90 -3.76 -3.98 17.50
C VAL A 90 -3.84 -3.09 18.75
N LEU A 91 -5.02 -2.94 19.31
CA LEU A 91 -5.20 -2.17 20.56
C LEU A 91 -4.50 -2.81 21.76
#